data_dedf7a1f7c9c1a309769a311294904cf
#
_entry.id   dedf7a1f7c9c1a309769a311294904cf
#
_cell.length_a   1.000
_cell.length_b   1.000
_cell.length_c   1.000
_cell.angle_alpha   90.00
_cell.angle_beta   90.00
_cell.angle_gamma   90.00
#
_symmetry.space_group_name_H-M   'P 1'
#
loop_
_entity.id
_entity.type
_entity.pdbx_description
1 polymer ?
#
loop_
_entity_poly.entity_id
_entity_poly.type
_entity_poly.pdbx_seq_one_letter_code
_entity_poly.pdbx_strand_id
1 'polypeptide(L)'
;MMKIRSILTGIAISLSLAGMAQSQYDGAPVNRSANETSTDNVEVRKNKYPRSDNDWENFNVLHINRLPSAANFMGYPTKELALQGDKSQSPYFQSLNGTWKFHFVPRSDERPMDFFQKGYDVSGWDDIKVPSNWELQGFGYPFYVGSGYGIKKNPPLIAVENSPVGSYRRTFTIPAHWNKRQIILYFGGVASAFYVWVNGEKVGYSQDSKTPSEFDITPYVKQGENEI
;
A
#
# COMPACT_ATOMS: atom_id res chain seq x y z
N MET A 1 6.15 6.85 3.82
CA MET A 1 6.32 6.38 5.21
C MET A 1 5.60 5.05 5.35
N MET A 2 6.32 3.97 5.60
CA MET A 2 5.79 2.61 5.71
C MET A 2 5.74 2.15 7.16
N LYS A 3 4.65 1.55 7.60
CA LYS A 3 4.40 1.19 8.99
C LYS A 3 3.61 -0.11 9.10
N ILE A 4 3.86 -0.89 10.14
CA ILE A 4 3.03 -2.00 10.57
C ILE A 4 2.28 -1.59 11.83
N ARG A 5 0.98 -1.86 11.87
CA ARG A 5 0.14 -1.69 13.06
C ARG A 5 -0.40 -3.04 13.51
N SER A 6 -0.50 -3.25 14.78
CA SER A 6 -1.19 -4.40 15.36
C SER A 6 -2.47 -3.92 16.06
N ILE A 7 -3.59 -4.56 15.74
CA ILE A 7 -4.89 -4.24 16.30
C ILE A 7 -5.37 -5.47 17.10
N LEU A 8 -5.85 -5.25 18.30
CA LEU A 8 -6.40 -6.29 19.14
C LEU A 8 -7.82 -6.62 18.66
N THR A 9 -8.07 -7.84 18.21
CA THR A 9 -9.43 -8.37 18.06
C THR A 9 -9.95 -8.79 19.44
N GLY A 10 -10.29 -7.81 20.25
CA GLY A 10 -11.04 -7.99 21.48
C GLY A 10 -12.38 -7.30 21.30
N ILE A 11 -13.47 -7.98 21.60
CA ILE A 11 -14.78 -7.38 21.79
C ILE A 11 -14.62 -6.36 22.92
N ALA A 12 -14.26 -5.14 22.56
CA ALA A 12 -14.29 -4.04 23.49
C ALA A 12 -15.56 -3.25 23.23
N ILE A 13 -16.45 -3.39 24.15
CA ILE A 13 -17.62 -2.55 24.39
C ILE A 13 -17.18 -1.10 24.33
N SER A 14 -17.40 -0.42 23.18
CA SER A 14 -17.41 1.02 23.09
C SER A 14 -18.78 1.46 22.53
N LEU A 15 -19.79 1.24 23.36
CA LEU A 15 -21.19 1.61 23.05
C LEU A 15 -21.50 3.07 23.36
N SER A 16 -20.54 3.93 23.67
CA SER A 16 -20.82 5.30 24.10
C SER A 16 -20.34 6.42 23.17
N LEU A 17 -19.66 6.10 22.09
CA LEU A 17 -19.21 7.15 21.14
C LEU A 17 -19.84 7.05 19.75
N ALA A 18 -20.51 5.96 19.43
CA ALA A 18 -21.25 5.85 18.16
C ALA A 18 -22.58 6.60 18.14
N GLY A 19 -23.12 6.98 19.31
CA GLY A 19 -24.38 7.67 19.42
C GLY A 19 -24.36 9.18 19.16
N MET A 20 -23.19 9.81 19.21
CA MET A 20 -23.09 11.28 19.01
C MET A 20 -22.67 11.70 17.59
N ALA A 21 -22.15 10.79 16.80
CA ALA A 21 -21.79 11.12 15.41
C ALA A 21 -22.93 10.89 14.42
N GLN A 22 -24.03 10.28 14.85
CA GLN A 22 -25.15 9.92 13.97
C GLN A 22 -26.28 10.95 13.93
N SER A 23 -26.24 12.00 14.76
CA SER A 23 -27.31 12.99 14.84
C SER A 23 -27.13 14.24 13.98
N GLN A 24 -26.10 14.33 13.16
CA GLN A 24 -25.86 15.49 12.27
C GLN A 24 -25.76 15.14 10.78
N TYR A 25 -26.10 13.92 10.39
CA TYR A 25 -26.19 13.54 8.99
C TYR A 25 -27.59 13.05 8.66
N ASP A 26 -28.55 13.98 8.63
CA ASP A 26 -29.84 13.79 7.94
C ASP A 26 -29.69 13.98 6.41
N GLY A 27 -28.64 13.40 5.87
CA GLY A 27 -28.53 13.16 4.45
C GLY A 27 -29.28 11.88 4.12
N ALA A 28 -30.15 11.93 3.11
CA ALA A 28 -30.87 10.78 2.60
C ALA A 28 -30.02 9.52 2.57
N PRO A 29 -30.57 8.34 2.87
CA PRO A 29 -29.81 7.11 2.87
C PRO A 29 -29.13 6.96 1.51
N VAL A 30 -27.81 7.05 1.50
CA VAL A 30 -27.03 6.65 0.34
C VAL A 30 -27.30 5.16 0.18
N ASN A 31 -28.20 4.87 -0.74
CA ASN A 31 -28.55 3.52 -1.10
C ASN A 31 -27.28 2.83 -1.59
N ARG A 32 -26.61 2.11 -0.70
CA ARG A 32 -25.47 1.26 -1.01
C ARG A 32 -25.94 -0.05 -1.66
N SER A 33 -26.82 0.05 -2.64
CA SER A 33 -26.87 -0.98 -3.68
C SER A 33 -25.72 -0.71 -4.66
N ALA A 34 -24.50 -0.77 -4.16
CA ALA A 34 -23.28 -0.58 -4.94
C ALA A 34 -22.96 -1.80 -5.81
N ASN A 35 -23.98 -2.53 -6.27
CA ASN A 35 -23.81 -3.66 -7.19
C ASN A 35 -24.59 -3.52 -8.49
N GLU A 36 -25.12 -2.33 -8.76
CA GLU A 36 -25.59 -1.99 -10.09
C GLU A 36 -24.71 -0.91 -10.72
N THR A 37 -23.40 -1.13 -10.78
CA THR A 37 -22.64 -0.64 -11.92
C THR A 37 -23.22 -1.38 -13.10
N SER A 38 -24.03 -0.68 -13.89
CA SER A 38 -24.64 -1.28 -15.08
C SER A 38 -23.56 -2.03 -15.84
N THR A 39 -23.75 -3.30 -16.04
CA THR A 39 -22.90 -4.18 -16.84
C THR A 39 -22.60 -3.55 -18.21
N ASP A 40 -23.51 -2.75 -18.72
CA ASP A 40 -23.41 -2.02 -19.97
C ASP A 40 -22.25 -0.99 -19.99
N ASN A 41 -22.02 -0.28 -18.89
CA ASN A 41 -20.89 0.67 -18.80
C ASN A 41 -19.52 -0.02 -18.72
N VAL A 42 -19.48 -1.22 -18.16
CA VAL A 42 -18.24 -2.02 -18.08
C VAL A 42 -17.90 -2.62 -19.46
N GLU A 43 -18.87 -3.10 -20.22
CA GLU A 43 -18.65 -3.61 -21.56
C GLU A 43 -18.27 -2.51 -22.56
N VAL A 44 -18.91 -1.35 -22.51
CA VAL A 44 -18.58 -0.21 -23.36
C VAL A 44 -17.14 0.26 -23.11
N ARG A 45 -16.70 0.26 -21.84
CA ARG A 45 -15.30 0.61 -21.51
C ARG A 45 -14.32 -0.44 -22.00
N LYS A 46 -14.65 -1.74 -21.85
CA LYS A 46 -13.80 -2.84 -22.35
C LYS A 46 -13.58 -2.78 -23.86
N ASN A 47 -14.58 -2.33 -24.60
CA ASN A 47 -14.49 -2.26 -26.06
C ASN A 47 -13.83 -1.00 -26.58
N LYS A 48 -13.73 0.05 -25.75
CA LYS A 48 -13.17 1.34 -26.16
C LYS A 48 -11.65 1.41 -26.05
N TYR A 49 -11.06 0.64 -25.15
CA TYR A 49 -9.63 0.72 -24.84
C TYR A 49 -8.95 -0.62 -25.09
N PRO A 50 -7.69 -0.63 -25.53
CA PRO A 50 -6.92 -1.86 -25.67
C PRO A 50 -6.84 -2.57 -24.31
N ARG A 51 -6.83 -3.90 -24.34
CA ARG A 51 -6.69 -4.73 -23.14
C ARG A 51 -5.23 -4.87 -22.78
N SER A 52 -4.94 -4.84 -21.50
CA SER A 52 -3.66 -5.19 -20.91
C SER A 52 -3.90 -6.11 -19.72
N ASP A 53 -2.98 -7.03 -19.50
CA ASP A 53 -2.98 -7.92 -18.32
C ASP A 53 -2.38 -7.25 -17.09
N ASN A 54 -1.84 -6.05 -17.23
CA ASN A 54 -1.28 -5.27 -16.14
C ASN A 54 -2.39 -4.53 -15.38
N ASP A 55 -2.42 -4.68 -14.05
CA ASP A 55 -3.42 -4.00 -13.21
C ASP A 55 -3.33 -2.47 -13.34
N TRP A 56 -2.13 -1.90 -13.50
CA TRP A 56 -1.94 -0.44 -13.66
C TRP A 56 -2.41 0.13 -15.01
N GLU A 57 -2.76 -0.72 -15.97
CA GLU A 57 -3.34 -0.36 -17.25
C GLU A 57 -4.83 -0.74 -17.34
N ASN A 58 -5.42 -1.12 -16.22
CA ASN A 58 -6.82 -1.53 -16.14
C ASN A 58 -7.62 -0.55 -15.26
N PHE A 59 -8.45 0.29 -15.88
CA PHE A 59 -9.29 1.28 -15.18
C PHE A 59 -10.26 0.70 -14.14
N ASN A 60 -10.52 -0.59 -14.18
CA ASN A 60 -11.40 -1.26 -13.21
C ASN A 60 -10.63 -1.75 -11.98
N VAL A 61 -9.29 -1.72 -11.98
CA VAL A 61 -8.45 -2.19 -10.90
C VAL A 61 -7.68 -1.02 -10.31
N LEU A 62 -8.24 -0.38 -9.30
CA LEU A 62 -7.58 0.69 -8.56
C LEU A 62 -6.82 0.15 -7.34
N HIS A 63 -7.25 -0.98 -6.82
CA HIS A 63 -6.60 -1.68 -5.71
C HIS A 63 -7.02 -3.16 -5.65
N ILE A 64 -6.19 -3.98 -5.01
CA ILE A 64 -6.46 -5.38 -4.67
C ILE A 64 -6.15 -5.54 -3.19
N ASN A 65 -7.07 -6.07 -2.40
CA ASN A 65 -6.95 -6.34 -0.96
C ASN A 65 -6.53 -5.12 -0.09
N ARG A 66 -6.58 -3.91 -0.62
CA ARG A 66 -6.39 -2.70 0.17
C ARG A 66 -7.60 -2.51 1.09
N LEU A 67 -7.35 -2.28 2.36
CA LEU A 67 -8.41 -1.96 3.31
C LEU A 67 -9.11 -0.63 2.96
N PRO A 68 -10.37 -0.46 3.32
CA PRO A 68 -11.06 0.82 3.17
C PRO A 68 -10.27 1.96 3.83
N SER A 69 -10.26 3.12 3.19
CA SER A 69 -9.60 4.31 3.74
C SER A 69 -10.17 4.66 5.11
N ALA A 70 -9.29 4.89 6.07
CA ALA A 70 -9.67 5.25 7.43
C ALA A 70 -8.85 6.44 7.92
N ALA A 71 -9.37 7.13 8.92
CA ALA A 71 -8.61 8.15 9.62
C ALA A 71 -7.35 7.54 10.27
N ASN A 72 -6.25 8.29 10.21
CA ASN A 72 -5.01 7.81 10.80
C ASN A 72 -5.10 7.87 12.33
N PHE A 73 -5.06 6.72 12.96
CA PHE A 73 -5.04 6.60 14.43
C PHE A 73 -3.94 5.64 14.90
N MET A 74 -3.65 5.69 16.19
CA MET A 74 -2.69 4.80 16.84
C MET A 74 -3.29 4.27 18.15
N GLY A 75 -3.22 2.97 18.35
CA GLY A 75 -3.59 2.35 19.61
C GLY A 75 -2.47 2.48 20.65
N TYR A 76 -2.82 2.75 21.90
CA TYR A 76 -1.90 2.79 23.03
C TYR A 76 -2.47 1.96 24.18
N PRO A 77 -1.62 1.32 25.00
CA PRO A 77 -2.07 0.50 26.12
C PRO A 77 -2.62 1.34 27.29
N THR A 78 -2.21 2.60 27.39
CA THR A 78 -2.65 3.51 28.48
C THR A 78 -3.03 4.88 27.95
N LYS A 79 -3.84 5.61 28.72
CA LYS A 79 -4.24 6.99 28.43
C LYS A 79 -3.05 7.95 28.42
N GLU A 80 -2.11 7.74 29.32
CA GLU A 80 -0.91 8.60 29.46
C GLU A 80 -0.05 8.54 28.19
N LEU A 81 0.19 7.34 27.66
CA LEU A 81 0.90 7.17 26.38
C LEU A 81 0.12 7.75 25.22
N ALA A 82 -1.20 7.61 25.22
CA ALA A 82 -2.03 8.20 24.18
C ALA A 82 -1.97 9.72 24.18
N LEU A 83 -1.93 10.36 25.37
CA LEU A 83 -1.83 11.81 25.50
C LEU A 83 -0.47 12.36 25.05
N GLN A 84 0.60 11.57 25.14
CA GLN A 84 1.91 11.95 24.61
C GLN A 84 1.92 12.00 23.08
N GLY A 85 1.06 11.22 22.40
CA GLY A 85 0.92 11.22 20.94
C GLY A 85 2.12 10.67 20.18
N ASP A 86 3.14 10.16 20.84
CA ASP A 86 4.31 9.56 20.21
C ASP A 86 4.06 8.10 19.85
N LYS A 87 3.92 7.86 18.55
CA LYS A 87 3.66 6.51 18.00
C LYS A 87 4.79 5.52 18.32
N SER A 88 6.02 5.99 18.49
CA SER A 88 7.17 5.13 18.77
C SER A 88 7.11 4.48 20.14
N GLN A 89 6.36 5.08 21.07
CA GLN A 89 6.13 4.57 22.42
C GLN A 89 5.03 3.50 22.47
N SER A 90 4.29 3.31 21.39
CA SER A 90 3.28 2.25 21.38
C SER A 90 3.92 0.88 21.13
N PRO A 91 3.68 -0.12 21.98
CA PRO A 91 4.13 -1.50 21.72
C PRO A 91 3.40 -2.13 20.54
N TYR A 92 2.40 -1.47 19.98
CA TYR A 92 1.61 -1.92 18.82
C TYR A 92 2.10 -1.27 17.52
N PHE A 93 3.26 -0.64 17.54
CA PHE A 93 3.83 0.04 16.38
C PHE A 93 5.25 -0.42 16.10
N GLN A 94 5.53 -0.71 14.85
CA GLN A 94 6.87 -0.95 14.34
C GLN A 94 7.08 -0.17 13.05
N SER A 95 8.19 0.58 12.99
CA SER A 95 8.58 1.29 11.78
C SER A 95 9.39 0.37 10.86
N LEU A 96 9.02 0.34 9.58
CA LEU A 96 9.81 -0.27 8.52
C LEU A 96 10.63 0.78 7.74
N ASN A 97 10.70 2.01 8.22
CA ASN A 97 11.60 3.02 7.67
C ASN A 97 13.06 2.60 7.86
N GLY A 98 13.93 3.05 6.96
CA GLY A 98 15.36 2.76 7.03
C GLY A 98 15.91 2.25 5.72
N THR A 99 16.94 1.43 5.76
CA THR A 99 17.60 0.90 4.56
C THR A 99 16.87 -0.33 4.05
N TRP A 100 16.63 -0.38 2.73
CA TRP A 100 16.03 -1.50 2.01
C TRP A 100 16.96 -1.91 0.88
N LYS A 101 16.93 -3.16 0.47
CA LYS A 101 17.48 -3.59 -0.81
C LYS A 101 16.60 -3.07 -1.93
N PHE A 102 17.22 -2.60 -3.01
CA PHE A 102 16.57 -1.90 -4.08
C PHE A 102 17.15 -2.27 -5.45
N HIS A 103 16.27 -2.51 -6.40
CA HIS A 103 16.65 -2.71 -7.80
C HIS A 103 15.82 -1.81 -8.68
N PHE A 104 16.49 -0.93 -9.40
CA PHE A 104 15.88 0.03 -10.30
C PHE A 104 16.02 -0.44 -11.75
N VAL A 105 14.94 -0.37 -12.50
CA VAL A 105 14.95 -0.54 -13.95
C VAL A 105 14.27 0.64 -14.62
N PRO A 106 14.80 1.16 -15.73
CA PRO A 106 14.22 2.30 -16.43
C PRO A 106 12.95 1.94 -17.21
N ARG A 107 12.70 0.67 -17.44
CA ARG A 107 11.58 0.14 -18.23
C ARG A 107 10.81 -0.93 -17.44
N SER A 108 9.51 -0.88 -17.54
CA SER A 108 8.65 -1.83 -16.79
C SER A 108 8.76 -3.27 -17.26
N ASP A 109 9.17 -3.52 -18.50
CA ASP A 109 9.39 -4.87 -19.05
C ASP A 109 10.71 -5.51 -18.61
N GLU A 110 11.64 -4.72 -18.05
CA GLU A 110 12.92 -5.19 -17.52
C GLU A 110 12.85 -5.60 -16.03
N ARG A 111 11.71 -5.37 -15.38
CA ARG A 111 11.58 -5.66 -13.95
C ARG A 111 11.73 -7.17 -13.66
N PRO A 112 12.37 -7.56 -12.56
CA PRO A 112 12.41 -8.96 -12.17
C PRO A 112 11.00 -9.44 -11.80
N MET A 113 10.56 -10.56 -12.41
CA MET A 113 9.19 -11.07 -12.26
C MET A 113 9.01 -12.02 -11.08
N ASP A 114 10.10 -12.47 -10.49
CA ASP A 114 10.14 -13.51 -9.45
C ASP A 114 10.87 -13.08 -8.17
N PHE A 115 11.26 -11.81 -8.09
CA PHE A 115 12.06 -11.26 -6.98
C PHE A 115 11.38 -11.41 -5.61
N PHE A 116 10.07 -11.60 -5.57
CA PHE A 116 9.30 -11.79 -4.34
C PHE A 116 9.42 -13.21 -3.77
N GLN A 117 9.99 -14.16 -4.52
CA GLN A 117 10.14 -15.54 -4.07
C GLN A 117 11.10 -15.62 -2.88
N LYS A 118 10.83 -16.57 -1.97
CA LYS A 118 11.71 -16.85 -0.83
C LYS A 118 13.08 -17.28 -1.31
N GLY A 119 14.12 -16.70 -0.71
CA GLY A 119 15.50 -17.04 -1.05
C GLY A 119 16.02 -16.43 -2.35
N TYR A 120 15.27 -15.54 -2.98
CA TYR A 120 15.76 -14.77 -4.11
C TYR A 120 16.99 -13.96 -3.70
N ASP A 121 18.08 -14.09 -4.45
CA ASP A 121 19.33 -13.41 -4.13
C ASP A 121 19.27 -11.92 -4.48
N VAL A 122 19.37 -11.10 -3.47
CA VAL A 122 19.42 -9.62 -3.58
C VAL A 122 20.78 -9.06 -3.18
N SER A 123 21.82 -9.90 -3.07
CA SER A 123 23.17 -9.45 -2.66
C SER A 123 23.76 -8.41 -3.60
N GLY A 124 23.45 -8.51 -4.89
CA GLY A 124 23.84 -7.53 -5.91
C GLY A 124 22.94 -6.29 -6.02
N TRP A 125 21.91 -6.16 -5.19
CA TRP A 125 21.02 -5.01 -5.22
C TRP A 125 21.61 -3.83 -4.43
N ASP A 126 21.26 -2.63 -4.84
CA ASP A 126 21.60 -1.42 -4.12
C ASP A 126 20.90 -1.31 -2.77
N ASP A 127 21.36 -0.39 -1.96
CA ASP A 127 20.68 0.02 -0.72
C ASP A 127 20.00 1.37 -0.93
N ILE A 128 18.73 1.47 -0.53
CA ILE A 128 17.96 2.72 -0.61
C ILE A 128 17.37 3.10 0.76
N LYS A 129 17.31 4.38 1.07
CA LYS A 129 16.63 4.89 2.27
C LYS A 129 15.14 5.04 2.00
N VAL A 130 14.32 4.50 2.91
CA VAL A 130 12.87 4.59 2.89
C VAL A 130 12.41 5.29 4.19
N PRO A 131 11.55 6.32 4.13
CA PRO A 131 10.96 6.93 2.94
C PRO A 131 11.91 7.90 2.23
N SER A 132 11.90 7.87 0.92
CA SER A 132 12.59 8.84 0.06
C SER A 132 12.09 8.70 -1.39
N ASN A 133 12.40 9.69 -2.21
CA ASN A 133 12.30 9.54 -3.65
C ASN A 133 13.61 8.95 -4.18
N TRP A 134 13.52 7.98 -5.04
CA TRP A 134 14.69 7.29 -5.59
C TRP A 134 15.59 8.22 -6.42
N GLU A 135 15.01 9.23 -7.08
CA GLU A 135 15.75 10.24 -7.85
C GLU A 135 16.73 11.04 -6.97
N LEU A 136 16.36 11.27 -5.70
CA LEU A 136 17.24 11.95 -4.74
C LEU A 136 18.39 11.06 -4.25
N GLN A 137 18.35 9.77 -4.56
CA GLN A 137 19.36 8.79 -4.21
C GLN A 137 20.16 8.28 -5.42
N GLY A 138 20.00 8.96 -6.58
CA GLY A 138 20.78 8.68 -7.78
C GLY A 138 20.17 7.67 -8.75
N PHE A 139 18.91 7.28 -8.57
CA PHE A 139 18.22 6.35 -9.46
C PHE A 139 17.26 7.10 -10.38
N GLY A 140 17.44 6.92 -11.69
CA GLY A 140 16.64 7.65 -12.67
C GLY A 140 16.93 9.15 -12.69
N TYR A 141 15.92 9.94 -13.04
CA TYR A 141 16.02 11.40 -13.06
C TYR A 141 14.67 12.01 -12.68
N PRO A 142 14.68 13.21 -12.04
CA PRO A 142 13.44 13.90 -11.70
C PRO A 142 12.66 14.28 -12.94
N PHE A 143 11.41 13.88 -12.99
CA PHE A 143 10.54 14.20 -14.11
C PHE A 143 9.70 15.44 -13.77
N TYR A 144 10.09 16.58 -14.30
CA TYR A 144 9.37 17.84 -14.07
C TYR A 144 8.26 18.02 -15.10
N VAL A 145 7.03 18.12 -14.61
CA VAL A 145 5.86 18.39 -15.45
C VAL A 145 5.31 19.77 -15.11
N GLY A 146 5.78 20.80 -15.81
CA GLY A 146 5.33 22.18 -15.61
C GLY A 146 3.92 22.43 -16.13
N SER A 147 3.74 22.40 -17.44
CA SER A 147 2.48 22.79 -18.11
C SER A 147 1.89 21.72 -19.03
N GLY A 148 2.29 20.48 -18.90
CA GLY A 148 1.84 19.40 -19.76
C GLY A 148 2.00 18.02 -19.13
N TYR A 149 1.49 17.01 -19.82
CA TYR A 149 1.70 15.63 -19.44
C TYR A 149 2.93 15.12 -20.20
N GLY A 150 4.03 14.94 -19.52
CA GLY A 150 5.30 14.56 -20.14
C GLY A 150 5.36 13.15 -20.71
N ILE A 151 4.33 12.34 -20.50
CA ILE A 151 4.21 10.99 -21.05
C ILE A 151 3.24 11.00 -22.21
N LYS A 152 3.57 10.29 -23.30
CA LYS A 152 2.68 10.12 -24.45
C LYS A 152 1.36 9.53 -24.00
N LYS A 153 0.26 10.25 -24.26
CA LYS A 153 -1.08 9.80 -23.88
C LYS A 153 -1.54 8.65 -24.79
N ASN A 154 -1.75 7.50 -24.17
CA ASN A 154 -2.34 6.31 -24.82
C ASN A 154 -3.14 5.49 -23.81
N PRO A 155 -4.13 6.09 -23.11
CA PRO A 155 -4.85 5.40 -22.04
C PRO A 155 -5.58 4.16 -22.58
N PRO A 156 -5.61 3.05 -21.81
CA PRO A 156 -5.03 2.87 -20.48
C PRO A 156 -3.54 2.50 -20.50
N LEU A 157 -2.95 2.30 -21.68
CA LEU A 157 -1.59 1.81 -21.82
C LEU A 157 -0.56 2.88 -21.45
N ILE A 158 0.49 2.45 -20.80
CA ILE A 158 1.66 3.28 -20.46
C ILE A 158 2.82 2.88 -21.37
N ALA A 159 3.50 3.88 -21.95
CA ALA A 159 4.68 3.62 -22.75
C ALA A 159 5.77 3.00 -21.87
N VAL A 160 6.24 1.81 -22.24
CA VAL A 160 7.22 1.03 -21.47
C VAL A 160 8.50 1.80 -21.22
N GLU A 161 8.93 2.61 -22.21
CA GLU A 161 10.15 3.44 -22.18
C GLU A 161 10.13 4.54 -21.09
N ASN A 162 8.93 4.89 -20.61
CA ASN A 162 8.73 5.95 -19.61
C ASN A 162 8.07 5.41 -18.34
N SER A 163 8.24 4.12 -18.05
CA SER A 163 7.63 3.45 -16.92
C SER A 163 8.69 2.76 -16.06
N PRO A 164 9.52 3.53 -15.33
CA PRO A 164 10.53 2.96 -14.46
C PRO A 164 9.90 2.16 -13.31
N VAL A 165 10.59 1.13 -12.86
CA VAL A 165 10.15 0.28 -11.75
C VAL A 165 11.25 0.16 -10.71
N GLY A 166 10.87 0.33 -9.43
CA GLY A 166 11.71 0.02 -8.29
C GLY A 166 11.20 -1.24 -7.58
N SER A 167 12.04 -2.24 -7.49
CA SER A 167 11.79 -3.43 -6.68
C SER A 167 12.49 -3.28 -5.35
N TYR A 168 11.75 -3.49 -4.25
CA TYR A 168 12.22 -3.28 -2.89
C TYR A 168 12.15 -4.58 -2.12
N ARG A 169 13.17 -4.88 -1.30
CA ARG A 169 13.13 -6.02 -0.37
C ARG A 169 13.68 -5.66 0.99
N ARG A 170 13.07 -6.23 2.03
CA ARG A 170 13.53 -6.12 3.41
C ARG A 170 13.03 -7.28 4.25
N THR A 171 13.81 -7.67 5.25
CA THR A 171 13.34 -8.50 6.35
C THR A 171 12.78 -7.65 7.49
N PHE A 172 11.82 -8.21 8.21
CA PHE A 172 11.25 -7.62 9.41
C PHE A 172 10.80 -8.71 10.39
N THR A 173 10.70 -8.37 11.67
CA THR A 173 10.37 -9.35 12.70
C THR A 173 9.02 -9.03 13.30
N ILE A 174 8.14 -10.04 13.42
CA ILE A 174 6.91 -9.93 14.20
C ILE A 174 7.23 -10.26 15.66
N PRO A 175 7.05 -9.29 16.60
CA PRO A 175 7.32 -9.51 18.01
C PRO A 175 6.39 -10.57 18.62
N ALA A 176 6.89 -11.34 19.57
CA ALA A 176 6.09 -12.42 20.22
C ALA A 176 4.79 -11.89 20.88
N HIS A 177 4.81 -10.67 21.42
CA HIS A 177 3.65 -10.06 22.05
C HIS A 177 2.56 -9.59 21.05
N TRP A 178 2.83 -9.71 19.74
CA TRP A 178 1.81 -9.48 18.68
C TRP A 178 1.05 -10.77 18.31
N ASN A 179 1.31 -11.87 18.98
CA ASN A 179 0.59 -13.12 18.75
C ASN A 179 -0.93 -12.90 18.91
N LYS A 180 -1.72 -13.48 18.00
CA LYS A 180 -3.19 -13.37 17.93
C LYS A 180 -3.71 -11.93 17.69
N ARG A 181 -2.85 -11.01 17.22
CA ARG A 181 -3.27 -9.67 16.79
C ARG A 181 -3.45 -9.61 15.29
N GLN A 182 -4.37 -8.77 14.86
CA GLN A 182 -4.40 -8.32 13.47
C GLN A 182 -3.19 -7.44 13.19
N ILE A 183 -2.50 -7.68 12.08
CA ILE A 183 -1.29 -6.97 11.70
C ILE A 183 -1.55 -6.22 10.42
N ILE A 184 -1.55 -4.88 10.50
CA ILE A 184 -1.81 -4.00 9.39
C ILE A 184 -0.51 -3.39 8.90
N LEU A 185 -0.20 -3.61 7.64
CA LEU A 185 0.89 -2.95 6.92
C LEU A 185 0.38 -1.62 6.35
N TYR A 186 1.02 -0.53 6.73
CA TYR A 186 0.62 0.82 6.37
C TYR A 186 1.69 1.50 5.52
N PHE A 187 1.29 1.96 4.35
CA PHE A 187 2.08 2.83 3.49
C PHE A 187 1.49 4.24 3.55
N GLY A 188 2.26 5.24 3.93
CA GLY A 188 1.80 6.62 4.02
C GLY A 188 1.64 7.32 2.67
N GLY A 189 2.25 6.78 1.63
CA GLY A 189 2.16 7.23 0.24
C GLY A 189 3.23 6.54 -0.59
N VAL A 190 2.86 6.01 -1.74
CA VAL A 190 3.76 5.37 -2.72
C VAL A 190 3.37 5.86 -4.10
N ALA A 191 4.30 6.48 -4.81
CA ALA A 191 4.09 6.97 -6.16
C ALA A 191 4.53 5.90 -7.18
N SER A 192 3.69 5.57 -8.17
CA SER A 192 2.27 5.95 -8.30
C SER A 192 1.36 4.75 -8.17
N ALA A 193 1.88 3.55 -8.44
CA ALA A 193 1.23 2.26 -8.30
C ALA A 193 2.23 1.26 -7.73
N PHE A 194 1.77 0.31 -6.93
CA PHE A 194 2.66 -0.67 -6.32
C PHE A 194 1.95 -1.97 -5.96
N TYR A 195 2.71 -3.04 -6.02
CA TYR A 195 2.34 -4.34 -5.48
C TYR A 195 3.05 -4.60 -4.15
N VAL A 196 2.46 -5.47 -3.36
CA VAL A 196 3.02 -5.94 -2.08
C VAL A 196 3.01 -7.45 -2.04
N TRP A 197 4.14 -8.03 -1.65
CA TRP A 197 4.29 -9.44 -1.31
C TRP A 197 4.85 -9.57 0.10
N VAL A 198 4.42 -10.58 0.81
CA VAL A 198 4.97 -10.96 2.11
C VAL A 198 5.24 -12.47 2.10
N ASN A 199 6.45 -12.85 2.45
CA ASN A 199 6.88 -14.25 2.48
C ASN A 199 6.65 -15.01 1.15
N GLY A 200 6.75 -14.32 0.01
CA GLY A 200 6.54 -14.91 -1.31
C GLY A 200 5.10 -14.89 -1.81
N GLU A 201 4.13 -14.49 -0.99
CA GLU A 201 2.72 -14.44 -1.35
C GLU A 201 2.28 -13.03 -1.69
N LYS A 202 1.50 -12.86 -2.78
CA LYS A 202 0.96 -11.56 -3.19
C LYS A 202 -0.11 -11.12 -2.19
N VAL A 203 0.16 -10.05 -1.47
CA VAL A 203 -0.78 -9.43 -0.52
C VAL A 203 -1.79 -8.55 -1.25
N GLY A 204 -1.31 -7.65 -2.13
CA GLY A 204 -2.21 -6.73 -2.79
C GLY A 204 -1.55 -5.76 -3.75
N TYR A 205 -2.35 -4.78 -4.17
CA TYR A 205 -2.01 -3.73 -5.11
C TYR A 205 -2.70 -2.43 -4.72
N SER A 206 -2.08 -1.30 -4.98
CA SER A 206 -2.71 0.02 -4.84
C SER A 206 -2.16 1.03 -5.83
N GLN A 207 -3.01 1.97 -6.20
CA GLN A 207 -2.68 3.20 -6.92
C GLN A 207 -2.98 4.40 -6.02
N ASP A 208 -2.61 5.59 -6.45
CA ASP A 208 -2.73 6.87 -5.76
C ASP A 208 -1.51 7.22 -4.91
N SER A 209 -0.76 8.18 -5.40
CA SER A 209 0.53 8.58 -4.83
C SER A 209 0.44 9.28 -3.47
N LYS A 210 -0.71 9.85 -3.12
CA LYS A 210 -0.83 10.80 -2.01
C LYS A 210 -1.67 10.30 -0.84
N THR A 211 -2.48 9.27 -1.06
CA THR A 211 -3.29 8.67 0.01
C THR A 211 -2.61 7.46 0.63
N PRO A 212 -2.83 7.22 1.92
CA PRO A 212 -2.34 6.02 2.58
C PRO A 212 -2.98 4.75 2.04
N SER A 213 -2.21 3.67 2.04
CA SER A 213 -2.69 2.33 1.70
C SER A 213 -2.41 1.38 2.86
N GLU A 214 -3.43 0.63 3.25
CA GLU A 214 -3.35 -0.34 4.34
C GLU A 214 -3.71 -1.74 3.84
N PHE A 215 -2.95 -2.74 4.30
CA PHE A 215 -3.18 -4.14 3.98
C PHE A 215 -3.17 -4.97 5.27
N ASP A 216 -4.14 -5.87 5.42
CA ASP A 216 -4.10 -6.89 6.46
C ASP A 216 -3.11 -7.97 6.04
N ILE A 217 -1.98 -8.01 6.71
CA ILE A 217 -0.94 -9.02 6.45
C ILE A 217 -0.95 -10.17 7.45
N THR A 218 -1.94 -10.22 8.34
CA THR A 218 -2.07 -11.28 9.35
C THR A 218 -1.97 -12.69 8.77
N PRO A 219 -2.62 -13.01 7.64
CA PRO A 219 -2.55 -14.36 7.05
C PRO A 219 -1.17 -14.70 6.45
N TYR A 220 -0.36 -13.69 6.14
CA TYR A 220 0.89 -13.83 5.39
C TYR A 220 2.14 -13.87 6.27
N VAL A 221 2.03 -13.46 7.55
CA VAL A 221 3.16 -13.37 8.47
C VAL A 221 3.22 -14.55 9.44
N LYS A 222 4.43 -14.82 9.91
CA LYS A 222 4.72 -15.75 11.01
C LYS A 222 5.42 -15.02 12.15
N GLN A 223 5.42 -15.64 13.34
CA GLN A 223 6.24 -15.18 14.45
C GLN A 223 7.72 -15.18 14.07
N GLY A 224 8.46 -14.16 14.50
CA GLY A 224 9.86 -14.00 14.14
C GLY A 224 10.05 -13.34 12.77
N GLU A 225 11.06 -13.75 12.05
CA GLU A 225 11.49 -13.10 10.81
C GLU A 225 10.54 -13.38 9.64
N ASN A 226 10.23 -12.32 8.92
CA ASN A 226 9.42 -12.30 7.72
C ASN A 226 10.13 -11.44 6.64
N GLU A 227 9.65 -11.55 5.41
CA GLU A 227 10.20 -10.87 4.25
C GLU A 227 9.10 -10.10 3.50
N ILE A 228 9.40 -8.88 3.06
CA ILE A 228 8.53 -8.03 2.26
C ILE A 228 9.29 -7.51 1.04
#